data_fb4891a751b9a23d97fe7e8d24c58677
#
_entry.id   fb4891a751b9a23d97fe7e8d24c58677
#
_cell.length_a   1.000
_cell.length_b   1.000
_cell.length_c   1.000
_cell.angle_alpha   90.00
_cell.angle_beta   90.00
_cell.angle_gamma   90.00
#
_symmetry.space_group_name_H-M   'P 1'
#
loop_
_entity.id
_entity.type
_entity.pdbx_description
1 polymer ?
#
loop_
_entity_poly.entity_id
_entity_poly.type
_entity_poly.pdbx_seq_one_letter_code
_entity_poly.pdbx_strand_id
1 'polypeptide(L)'
;MPLPNHLGIASIHQVVDPKPDSRALILSGSCSQMTQQQVADYAANHPSYQLHPENLGEATIQDCVNWLESLQSTETPLVFATASPEAVKAAQSALGVTEAGAIIERAMAQIAQKAFEMGVRRFVVAGGETSGAVTQALQVSEVMIGREICPGVPWVFSGSDSNLVGLALKSGNFGSPSFFSDALALLED
;
A
#
# COMPACT_ATOMS: atom_id res chain seq x y z
N MET A 1 -47.31 2.76 -21.99
CA MET A 1 -46.04 3.23 -22.53
C MET A 1 -44.94 2.31 -21.99
N PRO A 2 -44.30 1.49 -22.80
CA PRO A 2 -43.18 0.65 -22.31
C PRO A 2 -41.93 1.52 -22.19
N LEU A 3 -41.18 1.30 -21.08
CA LEU A 3 -39.87 1.91 -20.83
C LEU A 3 -38.86 1.47 -21.89
N PRO A 4 -37.94 2.33 -22.36
CA PRO A 4 -36.93 1.93 -23.34
C PRO A 4 -35.86 1.02 -22.68
N ASN A 5 -35.77 -0.20 -23.19
CA ASN A 5 -34.68 -1.14 -22.96
C ASN A 5 -33.44 -0.68 -23.74
N HIS A 6 -32.64 0.23 -23.21
CA HIS A 6 -31.28 0.48 -23.68
C HIS A 6 -30.42 1.03 -22.52
N LEU A 7 -30.20 0.20 -21.50
CA LEU A 7 -28.94 0.27 -20.80
C LEU A 7 -28.00 -0.71 -21.55
N GLY A 8 -27.28 -0.17 -22.52
CA GLY A 8 -26.10 -0.84 -23.03
C GLY A 8 -25.14 -0.99 -21.86
N ILE A 9 -25.13 -2.18 -21.27
CA ILE A 9 -24.06 -2.59 -20.37
C ILE A 9 -22.83 -2.61 -21.28
N ALA A 10 -22.01 -1.55 -21.17
CA ALA A 10 -20.70 -1.53 -21.78
C ALA A 10 -20.00 -2.81 -21.34
N SER A 11 -19.44 -3.52 -22.31
CA SER A 11 -18.67 -4.73 -22.11
C SER A 11 -17.80 -4.59 -20.87
N ILE A 12 -17.96 -5.52 -19.91
CA ILE A 12 -17.07 -5.67 -18.79
C ILE A 12 -15.68 -5.80 -19.40
N HIS A 13 -14.88 -4.73 -19.33
CA HIS A 13 -13.47 -4.82 -19.67
C HIS A 13 -12.90 -5.86 -18.72
N GLN A 14 -12.38 -6.94 -19.28
CA GLN A 14 -11.68 -7.95 -18.52
C GLN A 14 -10.57 -7.22 -17.75
N VAL A 15 -10.66 -7.18 -16.43
CA VAL A 15 -9.63 -6.59 -15.59
C VAL A 15 -8.36 -7.37 -15.85
N VAL A 16 -7.37 -6.72 -16.46
CA VAL A 16 -6.07 -7.32 -16.70
C VAL A 16 -5.31 -7.17 -15.39
N ASP A 17 -5.24 -8.26 -14.63
CA ASP A 17 -4.43 -8.29 -13.42
C ASP A 17 -2.94 -8.03 -13.77
N PRO A 18 -2.17 -7.34 -12.91
CA PRO A 18 -0.71 -7.28 -13.06
C PRO A 18 -0.14 -8.68 -13.17
N LYS A 19 0.92 -8.84 -13.96
CA LYS A 19 1.54 -10.16 -14.16
C LYS A 19 1.89 -10.79 -12.81
N PRO A 20 1.61 -12.07 -12.60
CA PRO A 20 1.86 -12.74 -11.32
C PRO A 20 3.29 -12.62 -10.80
N ASP A 21 4.28 -12.55 -11.69
CA ASP A 21 5.70 -12.41 -11.42
C ASP A 21 6.15 -10.98 -11.09
N SER A 22 5.26 -9.98 -11.11
CA SER A 22 5.61 -8.62 -10.74
C SER A 22 5.86 -8.51 -9.24
N ARG A 23 6.93 -7.75 -8.88
CA ARG A 23 7.26 -7.49 -7.47
C ARG A 23 6.13 -6.77 -6.75
N ALA A 24 5.98 -7.06 -5.46
CA ALA A 24 5.00 -6.43 -4.60
C ALA A 24 5.68 -5.75 -3.38
N LEU A 25 5.02 -4.74 -2.82
CA LEU A 25 5.45 -4.01 -1.63
C LEU A 25 4.22 -3.68 -0.78
N ILE A 26 4.35 -3.91 0.53
CA ILE A 26 3.35 -3.47 1.51
C ILE A 26 3.85 -2.22 2.21
N LEU A 27 3.01 -1.18 2.28
CA LEU A 27 3.28 0.09 2.94
C LEU A 27 2.23 0.35 4.03
N SER A 28 2.65 0.55 5.27
CA SER A 28 1.72 0.75 6.38
C SER A 28 2.08 1.97 7.22
N GLY A 29 1.25 3.03 7.14
CA GLY A 29 1.36 4.23 7.98
C GLY A 29 0.26 4.33 9.05
N SER A 30 -0.76 3.44 9.01
CA SER A 30 -1.86 3.44 9.96
C SER A 30 -1.44 2.87 11.31
N CYS A 31 -1.84 3.53 12.39
CA CYS A 31 -1.66 3.05 13.77
C CYS A 31 -2.95 2.52 14.40
N SER A 32 -3.99 2.19 13.60
CA SER A 32 -5.21 1.56 14.10
C SER A 32 -4.92 0.18 14.69
N GLN A 33 -5.75 -0.26 15.62
CA GLN A 33 -5.58 -1.54 16.30
C GLN A 33 -5.54 -2.71 15.30
N MET A 34 -6.41 -2.72 14.30
CA MET A 34 -6.41 -3.76 13.27
C MET A 34 -5.12 -3.73 12.45
N THR A 35 -4.64 -2.54 12.06
CA THR A 35 -3.38 -2.45 11.29
C THR A 35 -2.18 -2.90 12.12
N GLN A 36 -2.15 -2.63 13.42
CA GLN A 36 -1.10 -3.15 14.30
C GLN A 36 -1.08 -4.70 14.31
N GLN A 37 -2.25 -5.34 14.35
CA GLN A 37 -2.35 -6.80 14.25
C GLN A 37 -1.88 -7.31 12.89
N GLN A 38 -2.28 -6.67 11.80
CA GLN A 38 -1.87 -7.04 10.43
C GLN A 38 -0.36 -6.91 10.22
N VAL A 39 0.24 -5.84 10.73
CA VAL A 39 1.69 -5.64 10.69
C VAL A 39 2.40 -6.72 11.49
N ALA A 40 1.93 -7.02 12.71
CA ALA A 40 2.54 -8.04 13.57
C ALA A 40 2.43 -9.44 12.94
N ASP A 41 1.26 -9.79 12.37
CA ASP A 41 1.03 -11.07 11.70
C ASP A 41 1.96 -11.25 10.49
N TYR A 42 2.03 -10.25 9.63
CA TYR A 42 2.84 -10.31 8.41
C TYR A 42 4.35 -10.28 8.72
N ALA A 43 4.79 -9.37 9.57
CA ALA A 43 6.20 -9.19 9.91
C ALA A 43 6.83 -10.40 10.63
N ALA A 44 6.01 -11.27 11.22
CA ALA A 44 6.49 -12.50 11.89
C ALA A 44 7.18 -13.47 10.91
N ASN A 45 6.82 -13.44 9.61
CA ASN A 45 7.26 -14.42 8.62
C ASN A 45 7.84 -13.81 7.35
N HIS A 46 7.84 -12.47 7.22
CA HIS A 46 8.25 -11.77 6.01
C HIS A 46 9.26 -10.66 6.29
N PRO A 47 10.13 -10.32 5.33
CA PRO A 47 11.05 -9.19 5.47
C PRO A 47 10.28 -7.90 5.78
N SER A 48 10.70 -7.19 6.83
CA SER A 48 10.02 -5.98 7.26
C SER A 48 11.01 -4.91 7.72
N TYR A 49 10.69 -3.65 7.39
CA TYR A 49 11.48 -2.48 7.73
C TYR A 49 10.60 -1.46 8.47
N GLN A 50 10.97 -1.12 9.69
CA GLN A 50 10.23 -0.13 10.48
C GLN A 50 10.83 1.27 10.30
N LEU A 51 9.97 2.22 10.01
CA LEU A 51 10.28 3.65 9.96
C LEU A 51 9.89 4.30 11.28
N HIS A 52 10.80 5.08 11.85
CA HIS A 52 10.56 5.83 13.08
C HIS A 52 10.50 7.32 12.77
N PRO A 53 9.38 8.02 13.04
CA PRO A 53 9.19 9.42 12.65
C PRO A 53 10.32 10.34 13.09
N GLU A 54 10.86 10.12 14.30
CA GLU A 54 11.94 10.91 14.89
C GLU A 54 13.29 10.80 14.15
N ASN A 55 13.47 9.75 13.35
CA ASN A 55 14.69 9.47 12.59
C ASN A 55 14.49 9.57 11.07
N LEU A 56 13.30 9.98 10.63
CA LEU A 56 12.99 10.03 9.19
C LEU A 56 13.65 11.25 8.54
N GLY A 57 14.66 10.97 7.72
CA GLY A 57 15.33 11.89 6.84
C GLY A 57 15.71 11.20 5.54
N GLU A 58 16.34 11.93 4.63
CA GLU A 58 16.74 11.41 3.32
C GLU A 58 17.66 10.18 3.43
N ALA A 59 18.56 10.16 4.40
CA ALA A 59 19.44 9.02 4.66
C ALA A 59 18.65 7.76 5.04
N THR A 60 17.67 7.86 5.95
CA THR A 60 16.84 6.72 6.36
C THR A 60 15.99 6.18 5.22
N ILE A 61 15.47 7.06 4.36
CA ILE A 61 14.73 6.66 3.16
C ILE A 61 15.65 5.92 2.19
N GLN A 62 16.87 6.43 1.98
CA GLN A 62 17.85 5.76 1.12
C GLN A 62 18.27 4.40 1.69
N ASP A 63 18.45 4.27 3.01
CA ASP A 63 18.76 2.98 3.66
C ASP A 63 17.62 1.98 3.47
N CYS A 64 16.36 2.42 3.57
CA CYS A 64 15.20 1.59 3.28
C CYS A 64 15.18 1.14 1.80
N VAL A 65 15.48 2.03 0.87
CA VAL A 65 15.53 1.71 -0.56
C VAL A 65 16.66 0.70 -0.85
N ASN A 66 17.85 0.91 -0.31
CA ASN A 66 18.98 -0.02 -0.44
C ASN A 66 18.64 -1.41 0.14
N TRP A 67 17.91 -1.43 1.27
CA TRP A 67 17.41 -2.68 1.84
C TRP A 67 16.42 -3.37 0.90
N LEU A 68 15.46 -2.64 0.30
CA LEU A 68 14.52 -3.19 -0.68
C LEU A 68 15.25 -3.78 -1.92
N GLU A 69 16.33 -3.12 -2.36
CA GLU A 69 17.16 -3.60 -3.48
C GLU A 69 17.91 -4.90 -3.14
N SER A 70 18.27 -5.09 -1.88
CA SER A 70 19.00 -6.28 -1.43
C SER A 70 18.14 -7.54 -1.35
N LEU A 71 16.82 -7.41 -1.35
CA LEU A 71 15.87 -8.52 -1.23
C LEU A 71 15.73 -9.28 -2.56
N GLN A 72 15.40 -10.56 -2.46
CA GLN A 72 15.11 -11.39 -3.63
C GLN A 72 13.79 -10.94 -4.28
N SER A 73 13.68 -11.09 -5.59
CA SER A 73 12.48 -10.69 -6.35
C SER A 73 11.21 -11.46 -5.96
N THR A 74 11.36 -12.62 -5.33
CA THR A 74 10.26 -13.46 -4.82
C THR A 74 9.76 -13.03 -3.45
N GLU A 75 10.50 -12.17 -2.75
CA GLU A 75 10.11 -11.68 -1.44
C GLU A 75 9.18 -10.48 -1.58
N THR A 76 8.12 -10.47 -0.78
CA THR A 76 7.23 -9.30 -0.65
C THR A 76 7.48 -8.61 0.69
N PRO A 77 8.25 -7.53 0.70
CA PRO A 77 8.57 -6.81 1.93
C PRO A 77 7.43 -5.96 2.44
N LEU A 78 7.47 -5.70 3.75
CA LEU A 78 6.63 -4.74 4.46
C LEU A 78 7.50 -3.56 4.93
N VAL A 79 7.15 -2.34 4.55
CA VAL A 79 7.68 -1.10 5.14
C VAL A 79 6.58 -0.45 5.96
N PHE A 80 6.84 -0.17 7.24
CA PHE A 80 5.81 0.33 8.12
C PHE A 80 6.30 1.39 9.11
N ALA A 81 5.44 2.38 9.38
CA ALA A 81 5.56 3.33 10.47
C ALA A 81 4.50 3.08 11.56
N THR A 82 3.75 1.97 11.43
CA THR A 82 2.74 1.54 12.40
C THR A 82 3.38 1.35 13.77
N ALA A 83 2.82 2.00 14.79
CA ALA A 83 3.37 2.03 16.13
C ALA A 83 2.27 1.93 17.19
N SER A 84 2.64 1.66 18.44
CA SER A 84 1.71 1.68 19.56
C SER A 84 1.18 3.10 19.83
N PRO A 85 0.03 3.24 20.48
CA PRO A 85 -0.51 4.56 20.86
C PRO A 85 0.47 5.40 21.66
N GLU A 86 1.28 4.78 22.52
CA GLU A 86 2.29 5.44 23.34
C GLU A 86 3.43 6.01 22.47
N ALA A 87 3.92 5.22 21.51
CA ALA A 87 4.98 5.65 20.58
C ALA A 87 4.47 6.78 19.65
N VAL A 88 3.24 6.67 19.15
CA VAL A 88 2.59 7.75 18.38
C VAL A 88 2.52 9.04 19.19
N LYS A 89 2.10 8.95 20.47
CA LYS A 89 1.98 10.09 21.36
C LYS A 89 3.35 10.73 21.66
N ALA A 90 4.38 9.91 21.81
CA ALA A 90 5.76 10.40 22.00
C ALA A 90 6.28 11.16 20.77
N ALA A 91 6.11 10.60 19.58
CA ALA A 91 6.49 11.23 18.31
C ALA A 91 5.73 12.56 18.09
N GLN A 92 4.41 12.57 18.34
CA GLN A 92 3.59 13.77 18.27
C GLN A 92 3.99 14.84 19.28
N SER A 93 4.42 14.44 20.47
CA SER A 93 4.90 15.38 21.48
C SER A 93 6.27 16.01 21.10
N ALA A 94 7.11 15.25 20.42
CA ALA A 94 8.44 15.71 19.99
C ALA A 94 8.39 16.57 18.72
N LEU A 95 7.56 16.21 17.75
CA LEU A 95 7.54 16.80 16.40
C LEU A 95 6.29 17.68 16.14
N GLY A 96 5.24 17.52 16.95
CA GLY A 96 3.91 18.04 16.65
C GLY A 96 3.06 17.03 15.89
N VAL A 97 1.73 17.06 16.11
CA VAL A 97 0.79 16.07 15.54
C VAL A 97 0.82 16.08 14.01
N THR A 98 0.71 17.26 13.41
CA THR A 98 0.67 17.45 11.96
C THR A 98 2.00 17.08 11.29
N GLU A 99 3.12 17.49 11.87
CA GLU A 99 4.43 17.24 11.29
C GLU A 99 4.82 15.76 11.36
N ALA A 100 4.53 15.07 12.46
CA ALA A 100 4.79 13.64 12.59
C ALA A 100 4.07 12.81 11.50
N GLY A 101 2.82 13.13 11.18
CA GLY A 101 2.07 12.51 10.08
C GLY A 101 2.68 12.83 8.72
N ALA A 102 2.91 14.12 8.46
CA ALA A 102 3.41 14.59 7.17
C ALA A 102 4.81 14.02 6.81
N ILE A 103 5.68 13.81 7.80
CA ILE A 103 6.99 13.18 7.61
C ILE A 103 6.81 11.72 7.14
N ILE A 104 5.93 10.96 7.79
CA ILE A 104 5.65 9.56 7.41
C ILE A 104 5.07 9.50 6.00
N GLU A 105 4.10 10.34 5.68
CA GLU A 105 3.46 10.39 4.36
C GLU A 105 4.48 10.68 3.25
N ARG A 106 5.35 11.69 3.45
CA ARG A 106 6.43 12.00 2.51
C ARG A 106 7.39 10.82 2.32
N ALA A 107 7.79 10.15 3.40
CA ALA A 107 8.68 9.01 3.34
C ALA A 107 8.04 7.83 2.57
N MET A 108 6.79 7.50 2.89
CA MET A 108 6.05 6.43 2.20
C MET A 108 5.86 6.73 0.70
N ALA A 109 5.57 7.98 0.34
CA ALA A 109 5.46 8.44 -1.03
C ALA A 109 6.78 8.27 -1.81
N GLN A 110 7.89 8.68 -1.23
CA GLN A 110 9.22 8.56 -1.85
C GLN A 110 9.65 7.09 -2.00
N ILE A 111 9.42 6.27 -0.97
CA ILE A 111 9.71 4.83 -1.02
C ILE A 111 8.86 4.15 -2.09
N ALA A 112 7.55 4.47 -2.19
CA ALA A 112 6.67 3.93 -3.22
C ALA A 112 7.15 4.29 -4.63
N GLN A 113 7.55 5.54 -4.85
CA GLN A 113 8.07 5.99 -6.13
C GLN A 113 9.36 5.25 -6.51
N LYS A 114 10.31 5.12 -5.58
CA LYS A 114 11.55 4.38 -5.80
C LYS A 114 11.29 2.90 -6.07
N ALA A 115 10.40 2.28 -5.29
CA ALA A 115 10.00 0.90 -5.52
C ALA A 115 9.37 0.70 -6.91
N PHE A 116 8.54 1.63 -7.38
CA PHE A 116 7.98 1.60 -8.72
C PHE A 116 9.07 1.68 -9.80
N GLU A 117 10.07 2.56 -9.63
CA GLU A 117 11.25 2.65 -10.51
C GLU A 117 12.05 1.33 -10.54
N MET A 118 12.09 0.60 -9.42
CA MET A 118 12.72 -0.73 -9.28
C MET A 118 11.88 -1.89 -9.86
N GLY A 119 10.73 -1.60 -10.46
CA GLY A 119 9.86 -2.61 -11.07
C GLY A 119 8.75 -3.17 -10.17
N VAL A 120 8.54 -2.64 -8.97
CA VAL A 120 7.36 -2.99 -8.16
C VAL A 120 6.11 -2.51 -8.88
N ARG A 121 5.12 -3.40 -9.02
CA ARG A 121 3.86 -3.10 -9.71
C ARG A 121 2.61 -3.47 -8.88
N ARG A 122 2.80 -4.04 -7.70
CA ARG A 122 1.73 -4.37 -6.76
C ARG A 122 2.00 -3.69 -5.42
N PHE A 123 1.10 -2.84 -4.98
CA PHE A 123 1.22 -2.12 -3.71
C PHE A 123 0.01 -2.41 -2.82
N VAL A 124 0.25 -2.87 -1.61
CA VAL A 124 -0.78 -2.96 -0.57
C VAL A 124 -0.54 -1.85 0.44
N VAL A 125 -1.47 -0.92 0.57
CA VAL A 125 -1.27 0.29 1.38
C VAL A 125 -2.30 0.37 2.50
N ALA A 126 -1.81 0.47 3.74
CA ALA A 126 -2.63 0.58 4.93
C ALA A 126 -2.53 1.97 5.57
N GLY A 127 -3.65 2.68 5.57
CA GLY A 127 -3.81 4.04 6.08
C GLY A 127 -4.39 4.98 5.01
N GLY A 128 -5.39 5.78 5.38
CA GLY A 128 -6.04 6.70 4.44
C GLY A 128 -5.07 7.76 3.89
N GLU A 129 -4.36 8.43 4.79
CA GLU A 129 -3.35 9.45 4.45
C GLU A 129 -2.19 8.85 3.65
N THR A 130 -1.69 7.70 4.10
CA THR A 130 -0.64 6.96 3.38
C THR A 130 -1.10 6.55 1.98
N SER A 131 -2.35 6.08 1.82
CA SER A 131 -2.91 5.74 0.52
C SER A 131 -2.97 6.96 -0.41
N GLY A 132 -3.39 8.11 0.12
CA GLY A 132 -3.39 9.38 -0.62
C GLY A 132 -1.98 9.78 -1.08
N ALA A 133 -1.00 9.74 -0.18
CA ALA A 133 0.38 10.09 -0.48
C ALA A 133 1.01 9.16 -1.54
N VAL A 134 0.79 7.84 -1.43
CA VAL A 134 1.28 6.85 -2.37
C VAL A 134 0.64 7.00 -3.75
N THR A 135 -0.69 7.15 -3.83
CA THR A 135 -1.39 7.32 -5.12
C THR A 135 -0.95 8.60 -5.83
N GLN A 136 -0.72 9.69 -5.07
CA GLN A 136 -0.21 10.93 -5.63
C GLN A 136 1.24 10.75 -6.16
N ALA A 137 2.12 10.09 -5.41
CA ALA A 137 3.50 9.85 -5.82
C ALA A 137 3.59 8.96 -7.09
N LEU A 138 2.71 7.97 -7.21
CA LEU A 138 2.60 7.10 -8.38
C LEU A 138 1.78 7.72 -9.53
N GLN A 139 1.34 8.98 -9.39
CA GLN A 139 0.55 9.72 -10.39
C GLN A 139 -0.73 9.01 -10.82
N VAL A 140 -1.37 8.32 -9.90
CA VAL A 140 -2.63 7.60 -10.15
C VAL A 140 -3.77 8.61 -10.27
N SER A 141 -4.34 8.76 -11.47
CA SER A 141 -5.45 9.67 -11.75
C SER A 141 -6.77 8.95 -12.05
N GLU A 142 -6.68 7.73 -12.56
CA GLU A 142 -7.81 6.89 -12.93
C GLU A 142 -7.57 5.47 -12.45
N VAL A 143 -8.63 4.79 -12.04
CA VAL A 143 -8.51 3.39 -11.60
C VAL A 143 -9.62 2.54 -12.20
N MET A 144 -9.27 1.32 -12.57
CA MET A 144 -10.20 0.22 -12.83
C MET A 144 -10.36 -0.58 -11.54
N ILE A 145 -11.60 -0.93 -11.20
CA ILE A 145 -11.89 -1.71 -9.99
C ILE A 145 -11.73 -3.20 -10.36
N GLY A 146 -10.91 -3.89 -9.59
CA GLY A 146 -10.66 -5.32 -9.69
C GLY A 146 -11.43 -6.13 -8.65
N ARG A 147 -10.90 -7.30 -8.32
CA ARG A 147 -11.49 -8.22 -7.33
C ARG A 147 -11.48 -7.62 -5.93
N GLU A 148 -12.55 -7.84 -5.17
CA GLU A 148 -12.66 -7.41 -3.78
C GLU A 148 -11.85 -8.36 -2.87
N ILE A 149 -10.97 -7.78 -2.04
CA ILE A 149 -10.14 -8.51 -1.07
C ILE A 149 -10.94 -8.77 0.20
N CYS A 150 -11.58 -7.74 0.69
CA CYS A 150 -12.52 -7.80 1.82
C CYS A 150 -13.58 -6.70 1.61
N PRO A 151 -14.72 -6.75 2.34
CA PRO A 151 -15.78 -5.77 2.16
C PRO A 151 -15.28 -4.32 2.16
N GLY A 152 -15.48 -3.63 1.02
CA GLY A 152 -15.07 -2.25 0.81
C GLY A 152 -13.62 -2.01 0.43
N VAL A 153 -12.82 -3.05 0.22
CA VAL A 153 -11.43 -2.93 -0.21
C VAL A 153 -11.16 -3.84 -1.41
N PRO A 154 -11.33 -3.34 -2.63
CA PRO A 154 -10.93 -4.07 -3.84
C PRO A 154 -9.45 -3.83 -4.16
N TRP A 155 -8.87 -4.68 -4.99
CA TRP A 155 -7.76 -4.27 -5.84
C TRP A 155 -8.25 -3.23 -6.84
N VAL A 156 -7.42 -2.22 -7.10
CA VAL A 156 -7.64 -1.25 -8.16
C VAL A 156 -6.40 -1.19 -9.04
N PHE A 157 -6.58 -0.92 -10.33
CA PHE A 157 -5.51 -0.91 -11.31
C PHE A 157 -5.48 0.42 -12.04
N SER A 158 -4.28 0.96 -12.25
CA SER A 158 -4.03 2.20 -12.96
C SER A 158 -2.91 2.03 -13.97
N GLY A 159 -2.94 2.82 -15.05
CA GLY A 159 -1.97 2.72 -16.13
C GLY A 159 -2.31 1.66 -17.16
N SER A 160 -1.37 1.37 -18.05
CA SER A 160 -1.50 0.38 -19.11
C SER A 160 -0.17 -0.31 -19.41
N ASP A 161 -0.22 -1.50 -19.96
CA ASP A 161 0.94 -2.28 -20.40
C ASP A 161 2.03 -2.38 -19.31
N SER A 162 3.26 -1.99 -19.64
CA SER A 162 4.42 -2.05 -18.72
C SER A 162 4.32 -1.12 -17.51
N ASN A 163 3.43 -0.14 -17.55
CA ASN A 163 3.20 0.81 -16.46
C ASN A 163 1.94 0.50 -15.65
N LEU A 164 1.28 -0.62 -15.92
CA LEU A 164 0.13 -1.05 -15.14
C LEU A 164 0.54 -1.31 -13.69
N VAL A 165 -0.13 -0.67 -12.74
CA VAL A 165 0.08 -0.84 -11.30
C VAL A 165 -1.20 -1.29 -10.62
N GLY A 166 -1.09 -2.28 -9.75
CA GLY A 166 -2.16 -2.74 -8.86
C GLY A 166 -1.98 -2.14 -7.48
N LEU A 167 -3.09 -1.65 -6.91
CA LEU A 167 -3.12 -1.01 -5.61
C LEU A 167 -4.25 -1.63 -4.78
N ALA A 168 -3.95 -2.06 -3.56
CA ALA A 168 -4.92 -2.39 -2.53
C ALA A 168 -4.85 -1.29 -1.46
N LEU A 169 -5.84 -0.42 -1.42
CA LEU A 169 -5.86 0.77 -0.57
C LEU A 169 -6.86 0.57 0.57
N LYS A 170 -6.38 0.41 1.79
CA LYS A 170 -7.28 0.21 2.93
C LYS A 170 -7.19 1.31 3.98
N SER A 171 -8.32 1.73 4.50
CA SER A 171 -8.39 2.49 5.75
C SER A 171 -8.00 1.60 6.95
N GLY A 172 -7.59 2.22 8.06
CA GLY A 172 -6.92 1.54 9.17
C GLY A 172 -7.61 0.29 9.73
N ASN A 173 -8.93 0.31 9.90
CA ASN A 173 -9.66 -0.78 10.59
C ASN A 173 -10.28 -1.83 9.65
N PHE A 174 -10.01 -1.77 8.35
CA PHE A 174 -10.54 -2.73 7.38
C PHE A 174 -9.70 -4.01 7.32
N GLY A 175 -10.38 -5.10 6.94
CA GLY A 175 -9.77 -6.42 6.73
C GLY A 175 -9.57 -7.23 8.00
N SER A 176 -9.18 -8.48 7.81
CA SER A 176 -8.78 -9.45 8.85
C SER A 176 -7.33 -9.20 9.30
N PRO A 177 -6.83 -9.86 10.34
CA PRO A 177 -5.41 -9.86 10.68
C PRO A 177 -4.50 -10.33 9.53
N SER A 178 -4.96 -11.28 8.69
CA SER A 178 -4.22 -11.82 7.53
C SER A 178 -4.36 -10.98 6.26
N PHE A 179 -4.96 -9.78 6.32
CA PHE A 179 -5.30 -8.96 5.16
C PHE A 179 -4.15 -8.80 4.15
N PHE A 180 -2.92 -8.63 4.60
CA PHE A 180 -1.79 -8.43 3.69
C PHE A 180 -1.50 -9.68 2.85
N SER A 181 -1.51 -10.84 3.49
CA SER A 181 -1.36 -12.14 2.81
C SER A 181 -2.56 -12.45 1.90
N ASP A 182 -3.79 -12.18 2.38
CA ASP A 182 -5.02 -12.41 1.61
C ASP A 182 -5.04 -11.55 0.33
N ALA A 183 -4.60 -10.28 0.42
CA ALA A 183 -4.52 -9.38 -0.71
C ALA A 183 -3.55 -9.90 -1.78
N LEU A 184 -2.38 -10.36 -1.38
CA LEU A 184 -1.37 -10.88 -2.30
C LEU A 184 -1.84 -12.18 -2.97
N ALA A 185 -2.33 -13.13 -2.17
CA ALA A 185 -2.82 -14.42 -2.66
C ALA A 185 -3.93 -14.27 -3.71
N LEU A 186 -4.80 -13.26 -3.56
CA LEU A 186 -5.88 -13.02 -4.49
C LEU A 186 -5.42 -12.72 -5.93
N LEU A 187 -4.21 -12.19 -6.13
CA LEU A 187 -3.65 -11.90 -7.46
C LEU A 187 -2.80 -13.07 -8.02
N GLU A 188 -2.56 -14.10 -7.23
CA GLU A 188 -1.82 -15.29 -7.68
C GLU A 188 -2.75 -16.35 -8.30
N ASP A 189 -4.07 -16.26 -8.01
CA ASP A 189 -5.14 -17.08 -8.58
C ASP A 189 -5.60 -16.55 -9.97
#